data_0e24bd31c53736bf77953a65509a88f2
#
_entry.id   0e24bd31c53736bf77953a65509a88f2
#
_cell.length_a   1.000
_cell.length_b   1.000
_cell.length_c   1.000
_cell.angle_alpha   90.00
_cell.angle_beta   90.00
_cell.angle_gamma   90.00
#
_symmetry.space_group_name_H-M   'P 1'
#
loop_
_entity.id
_entity.type
_entity.pdbx_description
1 polymer ?
#
loop_
_entity_poly.entity_id
_entity_poly.type
_entity_poly.pdbx_seq_one_letter_code
_entity_poly.pdbx_strand_id
1 'polypeptide(L)'
;MTHLKFELARDLPTLEIDNRTLYRIRALRSGAVGGFVECESNLSQTGDSWIGDDAMVYGGAQVSGDAQVSGSAQVSGDAQVSGDARVSDNAQVSGNALVCGGSWVCGGAQVSGNARIGDNARIGDNARAYGDAQVYDDAQVYGAAR
;
A
#
# COMPACT_ATOMS: atom_id res chain seq x y z
N MET A 1 -21.19 15.25 -11.75
CA MET A 1 -20.42 15.79 -10.61
C MET A 1 -19.66 14.65 -9.94
N THR A 2 -18.37 14.80 -9.78
CA THR A 2 -17.54 13.76 -9.18
C THR A 2 -17.50 13.95 -7.66
N HIS A 3 -17.84 12.91 -6.91
CA HIS A 3 -17.73 12.93 -5.46
C HIS A 3 -16.37 12.40 -5.04
N LEU A 4 -15.55 13.25 -4.45
CA LEU A 4 -14.26 12.86 -3.93
C LEU A 4 -14.42 12.09 -2.63
N LYS A 5 -13.62 11.06 -2.45
CA LYS A 5 -13.61 10.24 -1.24
C LYS A 5 -12.74 10.85 -0.15
N PHE A 6 -11.64 11.47 -0.54
CA PHE A 6 -10.67 12.03 0.38
C PHE A 6 -10.03 13.29 -0.20
N GLU A 7 -9.34 14.02 0.67
CA GLU A 7 -8.50 15.16 0.29
C GLU A 7 -7.14 15.05 0.99
N LEU A 8 -6.17 15.79 0.49
CA LEU A 8 -4.91 15.94 1.20
C LEU A 8 -5.13 16.91 2.36
N ALA A 9 -4.79 16.47 3.56
CA ALA A 9 -4.99 17.29 4.76
C ALA A 9 -3.81 18.24 4.94
N ARG A 10 -3.80 19.32 4.16
CA ARG A 10 -2.68 20.26 4.13
C ARG A 10 -2.55 21.10 5.41
N ASP A 11 -3.58 21.08 6.24
CA ASP A 11 -3.60 21.75 7.55
C ASP A 11 -2.93 20.90 8.64
N LEU A 12 -2.57 19.67 8.36
CA LEU A 12 -1.91 18.78 9.30
C LEU A 12 -0.41 18.69 9.00
N PRO A 13 0.40 18.28 10.00
CA PRO A 13 1.84 18.13 9.76
C PRO A 13 2.15 17.17 8.62
N THR A 14 3.16 17.51 7.83
CA THR A 14 3.62 16.70 6.71
C THR A 14 4.78 15.81 7.16
N LEU A 15 5.09 14.82 6.33
CA LEU A 15 6.22 13.93 6.54
C LEU A 15 7.17 14.08 5.37
N GLU A 16 8.44 14.25 5.66
CA GLU A 16 9.47 14.33 4.63
C GLU A 16 10.22 13.01 4.55
N ILE A 17 10.30 12.43 3.36
CA ILE A 17 11.04 11.19 3.12
C ILE A 17 11.64 11.24 1.71
N ASP A 18 12.93 10.92 1.59
CA ASP A 18 13.63 10.84 0.30
C ASP A 18 13.43 12.11 -0.56
N ASN A 19 13.51 13.29 0.07
CA ASN A 19 13.28 14.61 -0.57
C ASN A 19 11.86 14.77 -1.10
N ARG A 20 10.91 14.01 -0.57
CA ARG A 20 9.49 14.11 -0.93
C ARG A 20 8.69 14.57 0.28
N THR A 21 7.66 15.34 0.03
CA THR A 21 6.72 15.78 1.06
C THR A 21 5.47 14.94 0.96
N LEU A 22 5.11 14.27 2.05
CA LEU A 22 3.91 13.46 2.12
C LEU A 22 2.87 14.15 3.00
N TYR A 23 1.62 14.02 2.61
CA TYR A 23 0.48 14.64 3.29
C TYR A 23 -0.43 13.55 3.83
N ARG A 24 -0.98 13.80 5.01
CA ARG A 24 -2.05 12.94 5.49
C ARG A 24 -3.29 13.08 4.62
N ILE A 25 -4.05 12.02 4.50
CA ILE A 25 -5.33 12.06 3.81
C ILE A 25 -6.46 12.20 4.84
N ARG A 26 -7.54 12.82 4.41
CA ARG A 26 -8.74 13.01 5.25
C ARG A 26 -9.95 12.55 4.46
N ALA A 27 -10.73 11.63 5.03
CA ALA A 27 -11.96 11.19 4.42
C ALA A 27 -12.99 12.32 4.45
N LEU A 28 -13.58 12.62 3.31
CA LEU A 28 -14.51 13.77 3.21
C LEU A 28 -15.84 13.52 3.88
N ARG A 29 -16.27 12.25 3.97
CA ARG A 29 -17.55 11.94 4.62
C ARG A 29 -17.45 11.96 6.14
N SER A 30 -16.45 11.31 6.69
CA SER A 30 -16.33 11.10 8.14
C SER A 30 -15.39 12.08 8.81
N GLY A 31 -14.50 12.73 8.05
CA GLY A 31 -13.42 13.53 8.62
C GLY A 31 -12.25 12.70 9.16
N ALA A 32 -12.31 11.38 9.03
CA ALA A 32 -11.25 10.52 9.54
C ALA A 32 -9.93 10.81 8.86
N VAL A 33 -8.85 10.84 9.63
CA VAL A 33 -7.51 11.11 9.13
C VAL A 33 -6.83 9.76 8.88
N GLY A 34 -6.27 9.60 7.68
CA GLY A 34 -5.54 8.39 7.31
C GLY A 34 -4.04 8.59 7.28
N GLY A 35 -3.36 7.73 6.53
CA GLY A 35 -1.92 7.76 6.38
C GLY A 35 -1.42 8.84 5.45
N PHE A 36 -0.24 8.64 4.89
CA PHE A 36 0.47 9.66 4.11
C PHE A 36 0.52 9.29 2.64
N VAL A 37 0.30 10.27 1.78
CA VAL A 37 0.51 10.14 0.33
C VAL A 37 1.28 11.34 -0.18
N GLU A 38 2.00 11.16 -1.28
CA GLU A 38 2.71 12.26 -1.94
C GLU A 38 1.75 13.10 -2.77
N CYS A 39 0.79 12.46 -3.42
CA CYS A 39 -0.17 13.13 -4.28
C CYS A 39 -1.49 12.35 -4.30
N GLU A 40 -2.52 12.98 -4.86
CA GLU A 40 -3.85 12.36 -4.88
C GLU A 40 -3.90 11.08 -5.71
N SER A 41 -3.02 10.95 -6.71
CA SER A 41 -3.00 9.75 -7.54
C SER A 41 -2.51 8.50 -6.82
N ASN A 42 -1.93 8.63 -5.62
CA ASN A 42 -1.47 7.48 -4.85
C ASN A 42 -2.63 6.63 -4.29
N LEU A 43 -3.81 7.21 -4.17
CA LEU A 43 -5.00 6.50 -3.66
C LEU A 43 -6.18 6.80 -4.57
N SER A 44 -6.91 5.76 -4.94
CA SER A 44 -8.08 5.92 -5.80
C SER A 44 -9.21 6.65 -5.06
N GLN A 45 -9.89 7.54 -5.76
CA GLN A 45 -11.09 8.20 -5.24
C GLN A 45 -12.33 7.31 -5.30
N THR A 46 -12.26 6.20 -6.05
CA THR A 46 -13.37 5.25 -6.14
C THR A 46 -13.05 3.99 -5.33
N GLY A 47 -14.10 3.22 -5.01
CA GLY A 47 -13.94 2.02 -4.20
C GLY A 47 -13.70 2.32 -2.74
N ASP A 48 -13.43 1.29 -1.97
CA ASP A 48 -13.26 1.40 -0.51
C ASP A 48 -11.80 1.33 -0.07
N SER A 49 -10.87 1.49 -1.01
CA SER A 49 -9.44 1.49 -0.66
C SER A 49 -9.11 2.62 0.31
N TRP A 50 -8.18 2.34 1.21
CA TRP A 50 -7.79 3.32 2.22
C TRP A 50 -6.34 3.10 2.65
N ILE A 51 -5.70 4.19 3.02
CA ILE A 51 -4.37 4.18 3.62
C ILE A 51 -4.56 4.71 5.04
N GLY A 52 -4.23 3.88 6.03
CA GLY A 52 -4.50 4.21 7.43
C GLY A 52 -3.24 4.32 8.27
N ASP A 53 -3.44 4.70 9.53
CA ASP A 53 -2.37 4.79 10.52
C ASP A 53 -1.22 5.67 10.03
N ASP A 54 0.00 5.19 10.09
CA ASP A 54 1.19 5.91 9.63
C ASP A 54 1.75 5.33 8.33
N ALA A 55 0.94 4.57 7.59
CA ALA A 55 1.36 4.01 6.32
C ALA A 55 1.66 5.10 5.31
N MET A 56 2.60 4.82 4.41
CA MET A 56 3.06 5.79 3.41
C MET A 56 2.95 5.19 2.02
N VAL A 57 2.35 5.97 1.10
CA VAL A 57 2.28 5.60 -0.32
C VAL A 57 2.79 6.79 -1.12
N TYR A 58 3.85 6.60 -1.88
CA TYR A 58 4.48 7.70 -2.60
C TYR A 58 5.13 7.24 -3.90
N GLY A 59 5.72 8.19 -4.63
CA GLY A 59 6.22 7.93 -5.98
C GLY A 59 5.07 7.71 -6.93
N GLY A 60 5.20 6.79 -7.85
CA GLY A 60 4.15 6.39 -8.77
C GLY A 60 3.24 5.28 -8.25
N ALA A 61 3.35 4.93 -6.97
CA ALA A 61 2.56 3.85 -6.38
C ALA A 61 1.08 4.17 -6.36
N GLN A 62 0.25 3.15 -6.54
CA GLN A 62 -1.20 3.32 -6.59
C GLN A 62 -1.90 2.27 -5.74
N VAL A 63 -2.84 2.72 -4.93
CA VAL A 63 -3.70 1.86 -4.10
C VAL A 63 -5.13 2.06 -4.60
N SER A 64 -5.80 0.97 -4.99
CA SER A 64 -7.12 1.05 -5.62
C SER A 64 -8.00 -0.14 -5.22
N GLY A 65 -9.21 -0.18 -5.77
CA GLY A 65 -10.19 -1.21 -5.44
C GLY A 65 -10.61 -1.09 -3.99
N ASP A 66 -10.59 -2.19 -3.27
CA ASP A 66 -10.90 -2.24 -1.85
C ASP A 66 -9.65 -2.52 -1.01
N ALA A 67 -8.47 -2.27 -1.57
CA ALA A 67 -7.20 -2.54 -0.92
C ALA A 67 -6.98 -1.64 0.30
N GLN A 68 -6.28 -2.16 1.30
CA GLN A 68 -5.99 -1.41 2.51
C GLN A 68 -4.50 -1.47 2.83
N VAL A 69 -3.93 -0.31 3.09
CA VAL A 69 -2.54 -0.16 3.53
C VAL A 69 -2.57 0.49 4.90
N SER A 70 -1.98 -0.14 5.89
CA SER A 70 -2.10 0.32 7.28
C SER A 70 -0.83 0.04 8.08
N GLY A 71 -0.86 0.36 9.37
CA GLY A 71 0.31 0.23 10.23
C GLY A 71 1.40 1.18 9.82
N SER A 72 2.62 0.71 9.75
CA SER A 72 3.78 1.47 9.28
C SER A 72 4.24 1.01 7.89
N ALA A 73 3.35 0.42 7.09
CA ALA A 73 3.67 -0.11 5.77
C ALA A 73 4.08 1.00 4.81
N GLN A 74 4.93 0.66 3.86
CA GLN A 74 5.40 1.60 2.83
C GLN A 74 5.17 1.00 1.44
N VAL A 75 4.54 1.78 0.57
CA VAL A 75 4.33 1.40 -0.83
C VAL A 75 4.91 2.50 -1.69
N SER A 76 5.87 2.18 -2.52
CA SER A 76 6.62 3.19 -3.27
C SER A 76 7.03 2.69 -4.65
N GLY A 77 7.82 3.50 -5.37
CA GLY A 77 8.18 3.18 -6.73
C GLY A 77 6.96 3.25 -7.63
N ASP A 78 6.80 2.26 -8.49
CA ASP A 78 5.62 2.13 -9.35
C ASP A 78 4.74 0.96 -8.93
N ALA A 79 4.79 0.58 -7.66
CA ALA A 79 4.03 -0.55 -7.12
C ALA A 79 2.53 -0.29 -7.17
N GLN A 80 1.76 -1.37 -7.32
CA GLN A 80 0.31 -1.28 -7.35
C GLN A 80 -0.28 -2.26 -6.33
N VAL A 81 -1.20 -1.77 -5.52
CA VAL A 81 -1.95 -2.57 -4.54
C VAL A 81 -3.43 -2.41 -4.89
N SER A 82 -4.09 -3.51 -5.21
CA SER A 82 -5.47 -3.44 -5.72
C SER A 82 -6.28 -4.67 -5.27
N GLY A 83 -7.54 -4.72 -5.74
CA GLY A 83 -8.45 -5.77 -5.31
C GLY A 83 -8.76 -5.65 -3.83
N ASP A 84 -8.81 -6.76 -3.12
CA ASP A 84 -9.01 -6.82 -1.68
C ASP A 84 -7.69 -7.00 -0.92
N ALA A 85 -6.57 -6.64 -1.53
CA ALA A 85 -5.24 -6.84 -0.95
C ALA A 85 -5.04 -5.99 0.31
N ARG A 86 -4.22 -6.51 1.20
CA ARG A 86 -3.88 -5.82 2.45
C ARG A 86 -2.37 -5.79 2.64
N VAL A 87 -1.86 -4.60 2.91
CA VAL A 87 -0.45 -4.39 3.25
C VAL A 87 -0.43 -3.73 4.62
N SER A 88 0.21 -4.36 5.58
CA SER A 88 0.12 -3.89 6.98
C SER A 88 1.42 -4.09 7.74
N ASP A 89 1.40 -3.70 9.00
CA ASP A 89 2.56 -3.78 9.90
C ASP A 89 3.73 -2.97 9.34
N ASN A 90 4.91 -3.55 9.22
CA ASN A 90 6.09 -2.88 8.69
C ASN A 90 6.44 -3.34 7.28
N ALA A 91 5.46 -3.88 6.53
CA ALA A 91 5.68 -4.40 5.19
C ALA A 91 6.09 -3.30 4.22
N GLN A 92 6.89 -3.67 3.24
CA GLN A 92 7.36 -2.74 2.21
C GLN A 92 7.08 -3.33 0.83
N VAL A 93 6.44 -2.54 -0.03
CA VAL A 93 6.14 -2.91 -1.41
C VAL A 93 6.74 -1.82 -2.30
N SER A 94 7.62 -2.19 -3.21
CA SER A 94 8.35 -1.21 -4.03
C SER A 94 8.65 -1.74 -5.43
N GLY A 95 9.39 -0.96 -6.20
CA GLY A 95 9.70 -1.33 -7.58
C GLY A 95 8.43 -1.33 -8.43
N ASN A 96 8.29 -2.34 -9.27
CA ASN A 96 7.11 -2.53 -10.12
C ASN A 96 6.20 -3.63 -9.58
N ALA A 97 6.24 -3.90 -8.29
CA ALA A 97 5.51 -5.01 -7.68
C ALA A 97 3.99 -4.80 -7.78
N LEU A 98 3.28 -5.91 -7.91
CA LEU A 98 1.82 -5.93 -7.93
C LEU A 98 1.33 -6.78 -6.76
N VAL A 99 0.43 -6.21 -5.95
CA VAL A 99 -0.22 -6.93 -4.85
C VAL A 99 -1.72 -6.81 -5.09
N CYS A 100 -2.38 -7.93 -5.35
CA CYS A 100 -3.78 -7.90 -5.77
C CYS A 100 -4.54 -9.13 -5.27
N GLY A 101 -5.81 -9.24 -5.69
CA GLY A 101 -6.69 -10.29 -5.16
C GLY A 101 -6.95 -10.09 -3.69
N GLY A 102 -7.10 -11.16 -2.94
CA GLY A 102 -7.21 -11.11 -1.48
C GLY A 102 -5.90 -11.34 -0.75
N SER A 103 -4.78 -10.99 -1.38
CA SER A 103 -3.46 -11.26 -0.81
C SER A 103 -3.14 -10.36 0.39
N TRP A 104 -2.26 -10.85 1.25
CA TRP A 104 -1.82 -10.12 2.44
C TRP A 104 -0.30 -10.04 2.46
N VAL A 105 0.23 -8.84 2.67
CA VAL A 105 1.66 -8.60 2.91
C VAL A 105 1.76 -7.94 4.28
N CYS A 106 2.40 -8.58 5.22
CA CYS A 106 2.40 -8.11 6.61
C CYS A 106 3.72 -8.42 7.31
N GLY A 107 3.81 -8.07 8.59
CA GLY A 107 5.05 -8.22 9.35
C GLY A 107 6.13 -7.32 8.78
N GLY A 108 7.35 -7.81 8.69
CA GLY A 108 8.46 -7.11 8.04
C GLY A 108 8.69 -7.56 6.60
N ALA A 109 7.68 -8.12 5.94
CA ALA A 109 7.80 -8.64 4.59
C ALA A 109 8.18 -7.56 3.59
N GLN A 110 8.93 -7.95 2.56
CA GLN A 110 9.36 -7.03 1.48
C GLN A 110 8.99 -7.62 0.13
N VAL A 111 8.31 -6.82 -0.69
CA VAL A 111 7.92 -7.20 -2.05
C VAL A 111 8.51 -6.14 -2.98
N SER A 112 9.34 -6.54 -3.92
CA SER A 112 10.06 -5.59 -4.77
C SER A 112 10.35 -6.16 -6.15
N GLY A 113 11.03 -5.37 -6.97
CA GLY A 113 11.32 -5.76 -8.35
C GLY A 113 10.04 -5.84 -9.15
N ASN A 114 9.88 -6.92 -9.90
CA ASN A 114 8.67 -7.18 -10.68
C ASN A 114 7.80 -8.28 -10.05
N ALA A 115 7.90 -8.46 -8.73
CA ALA A 115 7.17 -9.50 -8.02
C ALA A 115 5.66 -9.29 -8.12
N ARG A 116 4.92 -10.38 -8.18
CA ARG A 116 3.47 -10.37 -8.25
C ARG A 116 2.90 -11.25 -7.16
N ILE A 117 2.02 -10.67 -6.36
CA ILE A 117 1.35 -11.36 -5.26
C ILE A 117 -0.14 -11.29 -5.54
N GLY A 118 -0.79 -12.42 -5.70
CA GLY A 118 -2.19 -12.45 -6.08
C GLY A 118 -3.00 -13.53 -5.40
N ASP A 119 -4.27 -13.62 -5.80
CA ASP A 119 -5.24 -14.53 -5.24
C ASP A 119 -5.31 -14.39 -3.71
N ASN A 120 -5.13 -15.45 -2.96
CA ASN A 120 -5.17 -15.41 -1.50
C ASN A 120 -3.78 -15.63 -0.87
N ALA A 121 -2.72 -15.30 -1.61
CA ALA A 121 -1.36 -15.49 -1.14
C ALA A 121 -1.06 -14.61 0.08
N ARG A 122 -0.19 -15.10 0.95
CA ARG A 122 0.21 -14.38 2.15
C ARG A 122 1.72 -14.34 2.26
N ILE A 123 2.26 -13.15 2.51
CA ILE A 123 3.69 -12.97 2.75
C ILE A 123 3.81 -12.27 4.09
N GLY A 124 4.50 -12.91 5.04
CA GLY A 124 4.59 -12.39 6.41
C GLY A 124 5.95 -12.57 7.03
N ASP A 125 6.04 -12.22 8.32
CA ASP A 125 7.29 -12.21 9.07
C ASP A 125 8.34 -11.37 8.36
N ASN A 126 9.52 -11.92 8.05
CA ASN A 126 10.59 -11.22 7.34
C ASN A 126 10.81 -11.77 5.93
N ALA A 127 9.77 -12.38 5.33
CA ALA A 127 9.86 -12.98 4.01
C ALA A 127 10.06 -11.92 2.93
N ARG A 128 10.73 -12.32 1.85
CA ARG A 128 11.02 -11.42 0.73
C ARG A 128 10.60 -12.06 -0.58
N ALA A 129 9.86 -11.29 -1.38
CA ALA A 129 9.52 -11.65 -2.75
C ALA A 129 10.11 -10.58 -3.67
N TYR A 130 11.01 -10.96 -4.56
CA TYR A 130 11.71 -9.98 -5.39
C TYR A 130 12.03 -10.55 -6.76
N GLY A 131 12.65 -9.73 -7.62
CA GLY A 131 12.91 -10.13 -9.00
C GLY A 131 11.60 -10.32 -9.73
N ASP A 132 11.45 -11.45 -10.39
CA ASP A 132 10.22 -11.81 -11.12
C ASP A 132 9.39 -12.83 -10.35
N ALA A 133 9.48 -12.85 -9.02
CA ALA A 133 8.77 -13.81 -8.19
C ALA A 133 7.26 -13.69 -8.38
N GLN A 134 6.58 -14.83 -8.38
CA GLN A 134 5.13 -14.88 -8.47
C GLN A 134 4.59 -15.75 -7.34
N VAL A 135 3.70 -15.19 -6.53
CA VAL A 135 3.11 -15.88 -5.39
C VAL A 135 1.59 -15.78 -5.54
N TYR A 136 0.94 -16.91 -5.80
CA TYR A 136 -0.48 -16.96 -6.12
C TYR A 136 -1.19 -18.07 -5.35
N ASP A 137 -2.48 -18.17 -5.59
CA ASP A 137 -3.37 -19.13 -4.97
C ASP A 137 -3.37 -18.94 -3.46
N ASP A 138 -3.25 -20.01 -2.71
CA ASP A 138 -3.21 -19.95 -1.25
C ASP A 138 -1.78 -20.06 -0.72
N ALA A 139 -0.79 -19.70 -1.52
CA ALA A 139 0.61 -19.80 -1.12
C ALA A 139 0.91 -18.96 0.11
N GLN A 140 1.75 -19.46 0.98
CA GLN A 140 2.16 -18.75 2.19
C GLN A 140 3.68 -18.72 2.26
N VAL A 141 4.22 -17.51 2.39
CA VAL A 141 5.68 -17.29 2.48
C VAL A 141 5.94 -16.56 3.79
N TYR A 142 6.61 -17.21 4.70
CA TYR A 142 6.85 -16.68 6.04
C TYR A 142 8.29 -16.90 6.49
N GLY A 143 8.61 -16.37 7.65
CA GLY A 143 9.92 -16.49 8.23
C GLY A 143 10.91 -15.63 7.47
N ALA A 144 12.11 -16.14 7.25
CA ALA A 144 13.13 -15.46 6.45
C ALA A 144 13.17 -15.99 5.01
N ALA A 145 12.08 -16.53 4.49
CA ALA A 145 12.01 -17.08 3.14
C ALA A 145 12.25 -16.02 2.08
N ARG A 146 12.80 -16.47 0.95
CA ARG A 146 13.11 -15.57 -0.17
C ARG A 146 12.60 -16.17 -1.48
#